data_03f72ec971bbdbd4a06e041ceb603bd0
#
_entry.id   03f72ec971bbdbd4a06e041ceb603bd0
#
_cell.length_a   1.000
_cell.length_b   1.000
_cell.length_c   1.000
_cell.angle_alpha   90.00
_cell.angle_beta   90.00
_cell.angle_gamma   90.00
#
_symmetry.space_group_name_H-M   'P 1'
#
loop_
_entity.id
_entity.type
_entity.pdbx_description
1 polymer ?
#
loop_
_entity_poly.entity_id
_entity_poly.type
_entity_poly.pdbx_seq_one_letter_code
_entity_poly.pdbx_strand_id
1 'polypeptide(L)'
;KLKVSEIKKKLKDISGILIPGGFGKRGTDGKIEAIKHARLNKIPFLRICYGMQMAIIEFARNQLNIKNATSSEFDKKGLPLVGLINEWSKDGKMIKGTDKDLGGTMRLGLYEAKLRENSLIQKIYKTRSVKERHRHRYEVNIAYKDQFERNGMFFSGLSPDKKLPEIIELKNHPWFIGVQFHPEFKSRPLAPHPLFSSFISASKNHK
;
A
#
# COMPACT_ATOMS: atom_id res chain seq x y z
N LYS A 1 11.02 4.17 19.91
CA LYS A 1 11.26 4.10 18.46
C LYS A 1 12.21 2.95 18.17
N LEU A 2 11.84 2.00 17.29
CA LEU A 2 12.76 1.01 16.74
C LEU A 2 13.85 1.76 15.93
N LYS A 3 15.10 1.58 16.31
CA LYS A 3 16.22 2.03 15.47
C LYS A 3 16.32 1.10 14.26
N VAL A 4 16.65 1.62 13.10
CA VAL A 4 16.83 0.85 11.85
C VAL A 4 17.77 -0.36 12.07
N SER A 5 18.84 -0.18 12.85
CA SER A 5 19.79 -1.24 13.22
C SER A 5 19.19 -2.38 14.05
N GLU A 6 18.09 -2.14 14.76
CA GLU A 6 17.44 -3.15 15.63
C GLU A 6 16.34 -3.96 14.90
N ILE A 7 15.88 -3.47 13.74
CA ILE A 7 14.74 -4.08 13.01
C ILE A 7 15.05 -5.52 12.65
N LYS A 8 16.20 -5.80 12.05
CA LYS A 8 16.61 -7.17 11.69
C LYS A 8 16.59 -8.12 12.88
N LYS A 9 17.10 -7.68 14.05
CA LYS A 9 17.16 -8.49 15.26
C LYS A 9 15.75 -8.76 15.83
N LYS A 10 14.88 -7.73 15.84
CA LYS A 10 13.52 -7.84 16.40
C LYS A 10 12.53 -8.56 15.48
N LEU A 11 12.82 -8.62 14.18
CA LEU A 11 11.97 -9.28 13.20
C LEU A 11 12.52 -10.65 12.73
N LYS A 12 13.52 -11.21 13.42
CA LYS A 12 14.22 -12.42 13.00
C LYS A 12 13.31 -13.66 12.96
N ASP A 13 12.46 -13.82 13.97
CA ASP A 13 11.69 -15.07 14.19
C ASP A 13 10.18 -14.87 14.00
N ILE A 14 9.79 -13.86 13.20
CA ILE A 14 8.38 -13.57 12.94
C ILE A 14 7.89 -14.22 11.65
N SER A 15 6.69 -14.76 11.68
CA SER A 15 6.08 -15.47 10.56
C SER A 15 5.23 -14.57 9.66
N GLY A 16 4.95 -13.34 10.06
CA GLY A 16 4.19 -12.36 9.29
C GLY A 16 4.27 -10.97 9.87
N ILE A 17 4.16 -9.95 9.00
CA ILE A 17 4.17 -8.54 9.40
C ILE A 17 2.92 -7.85 8.88
N LEU A 18 2.20 -7.16 9.77
CA LEU A 18 1.11 -6.27 9.41
C LEU A 18 1.49 -4.82 9.75
N ILE A 19 1.39 -3.92 8.77
CA ILE A 19 1.50 -2.47 9.01
C ILE A 19 0.11 -1.86 8.85
N PRO A 20 -0.48 -1.35 9.94
CA PRO A 20 -1.81 -0.75 9.94
C PRO A 20 -1.81 0.61 9.25
N GLY A 21 -3.00 1.17 9.10
CA GLY A 21 -3.22 2.55 8.72
C GLY A 21 -2.50 3.53 9.66
N GLY A 22 -2.33 4.77 9.21
CA GLY A 22 -1.65 5.81 9.95
C GLY A 22 -1.56 7.09 9.13
N PHE A 23 -0.80 8.06 9.63
CA PHE A 23 -0.57 9.34 8.98
C PHE A 23 0.71 10.00 9.50
N GLY A 24 1.19 11.01 8.78
CA GLY A 24 2.31 11.86 9.15
C GLY A 24 3.68 11.17 9.14
N LYS A 25 4.70 11.91 9.50
CA LYS A 25 6.12 11.49 9.39
C LYS A 25 6.58 10.51 10.48
N ARG A 26 5.85 10.43 11.62
CA ARG A 26 6.31 9.64 12.77
C ARG A 26 6.39 8.15 12.47
N GLY A 27 7.59 7.57 12.61
CA GLY A 27 7.83 6.13 12.43
C GLY A 27 7.90 5.66 10.97
N THR A 28 7.90 6.58 9.99
CA THR A 28 7.98 6.27 8.56
C THR A 28 9.20 5.44 8.21
N ASP A 29 10.39 5.85 8.66
CA ASP A 29 11.64 5.14 8.36
C ASP A 29 11.63 3.70 8.90
N GLY A 30 11.12 3.51 10.13
CA GLY A 30 10.98 2.17 10.71
C GLY A 30 9.98 1.29 9.93
N LYS A 31 8.89 1.87 9.42
CA LYS A 31 7.95 1.13 8.56
C LYS A 31 8.59 0.76 7.23
N ILE A 32 9.30 1.68 6.57
CA ILE A 32 10.01 1.43 5.31
C ILE A 32 11.04 0.31 5.48
N GLU A 33 11.81 0.30 6.56
CA GLU A 33 12.77 -0.78 6.83
C GLU A 33 12.10 -2.13 7.14
N ALA A 34 10.98 -2.14 7.87
CA ALA A 34 10.21 -3.36 8.10
C ALA A 34 9.63 -3.93 6.79
N ILE A 35 9.18 -3.05 5.88
CA ILE A 35 8.71 -3.43 4.54
C ILE A 35 9.85 -4.05 3.74
N LYS A 36 11.01 -3.40 3.71
CA LYS A 36 12.22 -3.90 3.05
C LYS A 36 12.63 -5.27 3.60
N HIS A 37 12.61 -5.43 4.92
CA HIS A 37 12.93 -6.70 5.58
C HIS A 37 11.96 -7.80 5.14
N ALA A 38 10.65 -7.55 5.18
CA ALA A 38 9.64 -8.52 4.74
C ALA A 38 9.82 -8.91 3.27
N ARG A 39 10.02 -7.92 2.39
CA ARG A 39 10.21 -8.14 0.95
C ARG A 39 11.43 -9.01 0.66
N LEU A 40 12.57 -8.71 1.28
CA LEU A 40 13.83 -9.44 1.05
C LEU A 40 13.82 -10.85 1.63
N ASN A 41 13.17 -11.05 2.77
CA ASN A 41 13.13 -12.34 3.48
C ASN A 41 11.87 -13.15 3.18
N LYS A 42 11.04 -12.72 2.21
CA LYS A 42 9.82 -13.42 1.79
C LYS A 42 8.80 -13.63 2.92
N ILE A 43 8.83 -12.80 3.95
CA ILE A 43 7.90 -12.87 5.08
C ILE A 43 6.51 -12.38 4.64
N PRO A 44 5.43 -13.15 4.84
CA PRO A 44 4.07 -12.72 4.56
C PRO A 44 3.77 -11.33 5.10
N PHE A 45 3.23 -10.46 4.24
CA PHE A 45 3.18 -9.04 4.54
C PHE A 45 1.88 -8.38 4.12
N LEU A 46 1.09 -7.88 5.10
CA LEU A 46 -0.14 -7.14 4.89
C LEU A 46 0.05 -5.66 5.24
N ARG A 47 -0.45 -4.78 4.38
CA ARG A 47 -0.39 -3.32 4.56
C ARG A 47 -1.73 -2.68 4.29
N ILE A 48 -2.11 -1.79 5.19
CA ILE A 48 -3.40 -1.10 5.18
C ILE A 48 -3.15 0.39 4.99
N CYS A 49 -3.83 1.02 4.05
CA CYS A 49 -3.89 2.46 3.82
C CYS A 49 -2.49 3.10 3.76
N TYR A 50 -2.08 3.84 4.77
CA TYR A 50 -0.74 4.43 4.90
C TYR A 50 0.39 3.39 4.74
N GLY A 51 0.17 2.16 5.22
CA GLY A 51 1.13 1.07 5.05
C GLY A 51 1.37 0.71 3.58
N MET A 52 0.34 0.72 2.74
CA MET A 52 0.48 0.53 1.29
C MET A 52 1.29 1.66 0.66
N GLN A 53 1.04 2.90 1.05
CA GLN A 53 1.76 4.07 0.56
C GLN A 53 3.25 4.00 0.92
N MET A 54 3.59 3.56 2.13
CA MET A 54 4.98 3.33 2.55
C MET A 54 5.67 2.24 1.72
N ALA A 55 4.93 1.25 1.25
CA ALA A 55 5.50 0.22 0.39
C ALA A 55 5.79 0.71 -1.02
N ILE A 56 4.98 1.57 -1.57
CA ILE A 56 5.26 2.26 -2.84
C ILE A 56 6.58 3.04 -2.69
N ILE A 57 6.75 3.79 -1.61
CA ILE A 57 7.97 4.56 -1.35
C ILE A 57 9.19 3.63 -1.15
N GLU A 58 9.05 2.56 -0.37
CA GLU A 58 10.12 1.57 -0.17
C GLU A 58 10.57 0.96 -1.50
N PHE A 59 9.63 0.49 -2.29
CA PHE A 59 9.91 -0.15 -3.57
C PHE A 59 10.56 0.82 -4.56
N ALA A 60 10.04 2.04 -4.64
CA ALA A 60 10.61 3.08 -5.47
C ALA A 60 12.07 3.38 -5.11
N ARG A 61 12.37 3.55 -3.82
CA ARG A 61 13.72 3.85 -3.34
C ARG A 61 14.72 2.71 -3.56
N ASN A 62 14.28 1.47 -3.36
CA ASN A 62 15.17 0.32 -3.30
C ASN A 62 15.15 -0.59 -4.55
N GLN A 63 14.10 -0.53 -5.38
CA GLN A 63 13.99 -1.31 -6.60
C GLN A 63 14.02 -0.45 -7.87
N LEU A 64 13.42 0.74 -7.84
CA LEU A 64 13.40 1.65 -9.00
C LEU A 64 14.53 2.69 -8.96
N ASN A 65 15.34 2.68 -7.90
CA ASN A 65 16.43 3.63 -7.66
C ASN A 65 15.98 5.11 -7.58
N ILE A 66 14.72 5.37 -7.25
CA ILE A 66 14.18 6.73 -7.04
C ILE A 66 14.42 7.12 -5.58
N LYS A 67 15.65 7.52 -5.25
CA LYS A 67 16.10 7.74 -3.86
C LYS A 67 15.30 8.81 -3.10
N ASN A 68 14.83 9.82 -3.81
CA ASN A 68 14.04 10.92 -3.26
C ASN A 68 12.51 10.68 -3.32
N ALA A 69 12.06 9.44 -3.61
CA ALA A 69 10.64 9.08 -3.56
C ALA A 69 10.04 9.35 -2.18
N THR A 70 8.89 10.02 -2.13
CA THR A 70 8.26 10.45 -0.88
C THR A 70 6.74 10.57 -1.00
N SER A 71 6.11 11.04 0.09
CA SER A 71 4.73 11.51 0.11
C SER A 71 4.70 13.01 0.40
N SER A 72 3.85 13.74 -0.33
CA SER A 72 3.62 15.17 -0.06
C SER A 72 3.02 15.45 1.33
N GLU A 73 2.51 14.39 2.00
CA GLU A 73 2.01 14.47 3.38
C GLU A 73 3.12 14.89 4.38
N PHE A 74 4.36 14.47 4.17
CA PHE A 74 5.42 14.70 5.16
C PHE A 74 6.74 15.23 4.59
N ASP A 75 6.90 15.26 3.27
CA ASP A 75 8.08 15.84 2.61
C ASP A 75 7.70 16.44 1.26
N LYS A 76 7.76 17.76 1.20
CA LYS A 76 7.44 18.55 0.00
C LYS A 76 8.64 18.74 -0.95
N LYS A 77 9.85 18.27 -0.59
CA LYS A 77 11.09 18.48 -1.37
C LYS A 77 11.43 17.28 -2.27
N GLY A 78 11.01 16.08 -1.89
CA GLY A 78 11.24 14.86 -2.67
C GLY A 78 10.28 14.72 -3.84
N LEU A 79 10.43 13.62 -4.60
CA LEU A 79 9.50 13.24 -5.67
C LEU A 79 8.25 12.60 -5.05
N PRO A 80 7.08 13.24 -5.09
CA PRO A 80 5.90 12.71 -4.44
C PRO A 80 5.27 11.61 -5.29
N LEU A 81 5.48 10.34 -4.89
CA LEU A 81 4.77 9.19 -5.44
C LEU A 81 3.42 8.95 -4.76
N VAL A 82 3.22 9.61 -3.62
CA VAL A 82 1.99 9.64 -2.86
C VAL A 82 1.65 11.09 -2.59
N GLY A 83 0.41 11.50 -2.90
CA GLY A 83 -0.02 12.89 -2.77
C GLY A 83 -1.53 13.03 -2.75
N LEU A 84 -2.02 14.27 -2.70
CA LEU A 84 -3.44 14.57 -2.81
C LEU A 84 -3.94 14.28 -4.24
N ILE A 85 -5.19 13.84 -4.40
CA ILE A 85 -5.79 13.53 -5.72
C ILE A 85 -5.65 14.71 -6.69
N ASN A 86 -5.77 15.94 -6.21
CA ASN A 86 -5.66 17.15 -7.02
C ASN A 86 -4.23 17.49 -7.49
N GLU A 87 -3.22 16.79 -6.95
CA GLU A 87 -1.81 16.96 -7.35
C GLU A 87 -1.46 16.22 -8.65
N TRP A 88 -2.37 15.34 -9.17
CA TRP A 88 -2.04 14.41 -10.25
C TRP A 88 -2.64 14.74 -11.60
N SER A 89 -3.46 15.74 -11.77
CA SER A 89 -4.25 15.83 -12.97
C SER A 89 -4.44 17.20 -13.58
N LYS A 90 -3.62 17.53 -14.58
CA LYS A 90 -4.00 18.07 -15.89
C LYS A 90 -2.80 17.97 -16.84
N ASP A 91 -2.98 17.25 -17.95
CA ASP A 91 -2.04 17.22 -19.10
C ASP A 91 -0.57 16.86 -18.77
N GLY A 92 -0.34 15.92 -17.84
CA GLY A 92 1.02 15.50 -17.47
C GLY A 92 1.82 16.52 -16.67
N LYS A 93 1.24 17.67 -16.31
CA LYS A 93 1.86 18.67 -15.43
C LYS A 93 1.29 18.56 -14.02
N MET A 94 2.18 18.50 -13.02
CA MET A 94 1.79 18.54 -11.61
C MET A 94 1.08 19.86 -11.31
N ILE A 95 -0.19 19.79 -10.96
CA ILE A 95 -0.92 20.92 -10.37
C ILE A 95 -0.84 20.74 -8.86
N LYS A 96 -0.19 21.68 -8.18
CA LYS A 96 -0.20 21.75 -6.72
C LYS A 96 -1.63 22.12 -6.28
N GLY A 97 -2.31 21.17 -5.64
CA GLY A 97 -3.49 21.48 -4.85
C GLY A 97 -3.13 22.48 -3.73
N THR A 98 -3.96 23.46 -3.48
CA THR A 98 -3.75 24.40 -2.38
C THR A 98 -4.22 23.75 -1.08
N ASP A 99 -3.50 23.99 0.05
CA ASP A 99 -3.84 23.51 1.39
C ASP A 99 -5.27 23.93 1.86
N LYS A 100 -5.95 24.78 1.10
CA LYS A 100 -7.32 25.26 1.35
C LYS A 100 -8.42 24.29 0.90
N ASP A 101 -8.13 23.35 -0.01
CA ASP A 101 -9.13 22.40 -0.56
C ASP A 101 -9.11 21.01 0.11
N LEU A 102 -8.57 20.90 1.30
CA LEU A 102 -8.41 19.64 2.03
C LEU A 102 -9.74 18.88 2.30
N GLY A 103 -10.88 19.57 2.29
CA GLY A 103 -12.20 18.96 2.49
C GLY A 103 -12.62 18.02 1.35
N GLY A 104 -12.37 18.40 0.10
CA GLY A 104 -12.83 17.69 -1.11
C GLY A 104 -12.00 16.48 -1.53
N THR A 105 -10.81 16.27 -0.95
CA THR A 105 -9.89 15.17 -1.32
C THR A 105 -10.06 13.92 -0.46
N MET A 106 -10.89 13.96 0.60
CA MET A 106 -11.04 12.81 1.49
C MET A 106 -11.94 11.74 0.89
N ARG A 107 -11.39 10.55 0.67
CA ARG A 107 -12.18 9.37 0.38
C ARG A 107 -12.65 8.75 1.70
N LEU A 108 -13.95 8.87 1.94
CA LEU A 108 -14.61 8.36 3.15
C LEU A 108 -15.81 7.50 2.74
N GLY A 109 -15.88 6.27 3.23
CA GLY A 109 -16.99 5.36 2.96
C GLY A 109 -16.64 4.23 2.00
N LEU A 110 -17.65 3.71 1.31
CA LEU A 110 -17.57 2.49 0.50
C LEU A 110 -17.25 2.82 -0.95
N TYR A 111 -16.14 2.27 -1.47
CA TYR A 111 -15.73 2.44 -2.87
C TYR A 111 -15.46 1.08 -3.52
N GLU A 112 -15.70 1.02 -4.81
CA GLU A 112 -15.46 -0.17 -5.62
C GLU A 112 -14.01 -0.23 -6.12
N ALA A 113 -13.43 -1.43 -6.11
CA ALA A 113 -12.18 -1.76 -6.78
C ALA A 113 -12.38 -2.92 -7.76
N LYS A 114 -11.87 -2.79 -8.97
CA LYS A 114 -11.78 -3.86 -9.98
C LYS A 114 -10.50 -4.64 -9.76
N LEU A 115 -10.61 -5.95 -9.66
CA LEU A 115 -9.48 -6.85 -9.37
C LEU A 115 -8.88 -7.39 -10.66
N ARG A 116 -7.55 -7.44 -10.72
CA ARG A 116 -6.80 -8.03 -11.83
C ARG A 116 -7.03 -9.54 -11.87
N GLU A 117 -7.29 -10.06 -13.06
CA GLU A 117 -7.45 -11.49 -13.27
C GLU A 117 -6.18 -12.27 -12.88
N ASN A 118 -6.37 -13.45 -12.30
CA ASN A 118 -5.32 -14.36 -11.82
C ASN A 118 -4.40 -13.78 -10.72
N SER A 119 -4.72 -12.62 -10.15
CA SER A 119 -4.02 -12.05 -9.00
C SER A 119 -4.30 -12.85 -7.72
N LEU A 120 -3.41 -12.72 -6.73
CA LEU A 120 -3.62 -13.32 -5.41
C LEU A 120 -4.86 -12.74 -4.73
N ILE A 121 -5.07 -11.41 -4.85
CA ILE A 121 -6.25 -10.76 -4.27
C ILE A 121 -7.55 -11.28 -4.87
N GLN A 122 -7.60 -11.53 -6.18
CA GLN A 122 -8.78 -12.11 -6.82
C GLN A 122 -9.07 -13.54 -6.30
N LYS A 123 -8.03 -14.34 -6.11
CA LYS A 123 -8.17 -15.69 -5.52
C LYS A 123 -8.70 -15.65 -4.09
N ILE A 124 -8.26 -14.66 -3.30
CA ILE A 124 -8.71 -14.48 -1.91
C ILE A 124 -10.18 -14.07 -1.85
N TYR A 125 -10.61 -13.11 -2.66
CA TYR A 125 -12.00 -12.61 -2.66
C TYR A 125 -12.95 -13.45 -3.51
N LYS A 126 -12.43 -14.26 -4.45
CA LYS A 126 -13.19 -15.10 -5.40
C LYS A 126 -14.19 -14.29 -6.25
N THR A 127 -13.86 -13.05 -6.57
CA THR A 127 -14.68 -12.13 -7.37
C THR A 127 -13.82 -11.23 -8.24
N ARG A 128 -14.42 -10.56 -9.23
CA ARG A 128 -13.73 -9.60 -10.11
C ARG A 128 -13.78 -8.16 -9.61
N SER A 129 -14.62 -7.88 -8.63
CA SER A 129 -14.67 -6.57 -7.99
C SER A 129 -15.05 -6.69 -6.53
N VAL A 130 -14.64 -5.71 -5.73
CA VAL A 130 -14.94 -5.62 -4.31
C VAL A 130 -15.37 -4.20 -3.96
N LYS A 131 -16.17 -4.07 -2.91
CA LYS A 131 -16.51 -2.76 -2.33
C LYS A 131 -15.95 -2.71 -0.94
N GLU A 132 -15.00 -1.81 -0.70
CA GLU A 132 -14.28 -1.69 0.56
C GLU A 132 -14.34 -0.28 1.13
N ARG A 133 -14.17 -0.14 2.44
CA ARG A 133 -14.30 1.14 3.14
C ARG A 133 -12.97 1.87 3.18
N HIS A 134 -13.00 3.14 2.82
CA HIS A 134 -11.85 4.05 2.77
C HIS A 134 -11.95 5.14 3.84
N ARG A 135 -10.80 5.62 4.29
CA ARG A 135 -10.64 6.79 5.15
C ARG A 135 -9.24 7.36 4.96
N HIS A 136 -9.02 8.07 3.85
CA HIS A 136 -7.72 8.67 3.55
C HIS A 136 -7.86 9.84 2.57
N ARG A 137 -6.82 10.68 2.51
CA ARG A 137 -6.72 11.85 1.61
C ARG A 137 -5.65 11.65 0.53
N TYR A 138 -4.59 10.94 0.88
CA TYR A 138 -3.43 10.74 0.02
C TYR A 138 -3.60 9.46 -0.79
N GLU A 139 -3.17 9.53 -2.05
CA GLU A 139 -3.27 8.45 -3.03
C GLU A 139 -1.92 8.19 -3.68
N VAL A 140 -1.74 6.99 -4.21
CA VAL A 140 -0.58 6.62 -5.01
C VAL A 140 -0.74 7.20 -6.42
N ASN A 141 0.32 7.79 -6.96
CA ASN A 141 0.33 8.33 -8.32
C ASN A 141 0.33 7.20 -9.37
N ILE A 142 -0.76 7.06 -10.09
CA ILE A 142 -0.96 6.03 -11.13
C ILE A 142 0.00 6.17 -12.31
N ALA A 143 0.55 7.35 -12.57
CA ALA A 143 1.48 7.58 -13.70
C ALA A 143 2.74 6.72 -13.63
N TYR A 144 3.12 6.24 -12.48
CA TYR A 144 4.28 5.36 -12.28
C TYR A 144 3.96 3.87 -12.41
N LYS A 145 2.68 3.49 -12.62
CA LYS A 145 2.21 2.09 -12.65
C LYS A 145 3.09 1.18 -13.50
N ASP A 146 3.36 1.56 -14.75
CA ASP A 146 4.10 0.71 -15.68
C ASP A 146 5.56 0.49 -15.24
N GLN A 147 6.17 1.49 -14.62
CA GLN A 147 7.52 1.37 -14.07
C GLN A 147 7.55 0.38 -12.89
N PHE A 148 6.56 0.43 -11.99
CA PHE A 148 6.41 -0.53 -10.90
C PHE A 148 6.16 -1.94 -11.42
N GLU A 149 5.23 -2.12 -12.37
CA GLU A 149 4.86 -3.44 -12.89
C GLU A 149 5.99 -4.12 -13.64
N ARG A 150 6.77 -3.39 -14.43
CA ARG A 150 7.99 -3.92 -15.08
C ARG A 150 9.02 -4.44 -14.08
N ASN A 151 9.04 -3.89 -12.87
CA ASN A 151 9.96 -4.29 -11.80
C ASN A 151 9.32 -5.26 -10.78
N GLY A 152 8.11 -5.76 -11.06
CA GLY A 152 7.49 -6.86 -10.30
C GLY A 152 6.55 -6.45 -9.16
N MET A 153 6.19 -5.15 -9.03
CA MET A 153 5.08 -4.73 -8.16
C MET A 153 3.85 -4.47 -9.02
N PHE A 154 2.82 -5.31 -8.89
CA PHE A 154 1.59 -5.20 -9.65
C PHE A 154 0.54 -4.37 -8.94
N PHE A 155 -0.19 -3.58 -9.70
CA PHE A 155 -1.40 -2.93 -9.27
C PHE A 155 -2.58 -3.87 -9.55
N SER A 156 -2.86 -4.72 -8.57
CA SER A 156 -3.85 -5.81 -8.70
C SER A 156 -5.28 -5.40 -8.39
N GLY A 157 -5.49 -4.18 -7.92
CA GLY A 157 -6.79 -3.55 -7.77
C GLY A 157 -6.74 -2.08 -8.15
N LEU A 158 -7.70 -1.63 -8.95
CA LEU A 158 -7.84 -0.24 -9.38
C LEU A 158 -9.29 0.23 -9.17
N SER A 159 -9.48 1.55 -9.01
CA SER A 159 -10.81 2.16 -9.10
C SER A 159 -11.47 1.84 -10.44
N PRO A 160 -12.82 1.89 -10.57
CA PRO A 160 -13.52 1.57 -11.83
C PRO A 160 -13.05 2.39 -13.04
N ASP A 161 -12.65 3.64 -12.82
CA ASP A 161 -12.09 4.53 -13.85
C ASP A 161 -10.59 4.31 -14.09
N LYS A 162 -9.97 3.36 -13.38
CA LYS A 162 -8.55 2.96 -13.43
C LYS A 162 -7.55 4.06 -13.04
N LYS A 163 -7.99 5.12 -12.38
CA LYS A 163 -7.15 6.26 -12.01
C LYS A 163 -6.49 6.11 -10.65
N LEU A 164 -7.08 5.33 -9.73
CA LEU A 164 -6.61 5.19 -8.36
C LEU A 164 -6.17 3.76 -8.07
N PRO A 165 -4.92 3.57 -7.63
CA PRO A 165 -4.43 2.28 -7.13
C PRO A 165 -5.08 1.92 -5.80
N GLU A 166 -5.75 0.79 -5.77
CA GLU A 166 -6.45 0.28 -4.59
C GLU A 166 -5.71 -0.87 -3.92
N ILE A 167 -5.00 -1.68 -4.71
CA ILE A 167 -4.32 -2.88 -4.22
C ILE A 167 -3.01 -3.08 -4.98
N ILE A 168 -1.96 -3.43 -4.25
CA ILE A 168 -0.65 -3.81 -4.79
C ILE A 168 -0.23 -5.20 -4.32
N GLU A 169 0.51 -5.91 -5.18
CA GLU A 169 1.10 -7.23 -4.92
C GLU A 169 2.52 -7.31 -5.46
N LEU A 170 3.36 -8.20 -4.91
CA LEU A 170 4.67 -8.53 -5.47
C LEU A 170 4.64 -9.89 -6.19
N LYS A 171 5.13 -9.93 -7.43
CA LYS A 171 5.14 -11.11 -8.30
C LYS A 171 5.83 -12.32 -7.69
N ASN A 172 7.01 -12.13 -7.14
CA ASN A 172 7.87 -13.22 -6.67
C ASN A 172 7.92 -13.28 -5.15
N HIS A 173 6.76 -13.06 -4.50
CA HIS A 173 6.63 -13.11 -3.06
C HIS A 173 5.47 -14.04 -2.67
N PRO A 174 5.62 -14.93 -1.67
CA PRO A 174 4.59 -15.90 -1.32
C PRO A 174 3.27 -15.24 -0.90
N TRP A 175 3.34 -14.14 -0.16
CA TRP A 175 2.17 -13.36 0.25
C TRP A 175 2.56 -11.92 0.60
N PHE A 176 2.30 -10.97 -0.30
CA PHE A 176 2.65 -9.57 -0.12
C PHE A 176 1.57 -8.71 -0.75
N ILE A 177 0.66 -8.21 0.08
CA ILE A 177 -0.49 -7.43 -0.34
C ILE A 177 -0.52 -6.10 0.40
N GLY A 178 -0.71 -5.02 -0.34
CA GLY A 178 -1.03 -3.70 0.19
C GLY A 178 -2.39 -3.23 -0.31
N VAL A 179 -3.21 -2.69 0.57
CA VAL A 179 -4.53 -2.17 0.24
C VAL A 179 -4.67 -0.72 0.69
N GLN A 180 -5.32 0.12 -0.13
CA GLN A 180 -5.57 1.52 0.20
C GLN A 180 -6.77 1.68 1.15
N PHE A 181 -7.70 0.77 1.10
CA PHE A 181 -8.86 0.68 1.98
C PHE A 181 -8.54 0.06 3.35
N HIS A 182 -9.54 0.01 4.22
CA HIS A 182 -9.48 -0.44 5.61
C HIS A 182 -10.30 -1.72 5.82
N PRO A 183 -9.72 -2.92 5.62
CA PRO A 183 -10.43 -4.19 5.80
C PRO A 183 -10.93 -4.39 7.24
N GLU A 184 -10.29 -3.76 8.22
CA GLU A 184 -10.71 -3.81 9.63
C GLU A 184 -12.11 -3.23 9.85
N PHE A 185 -12.58 -2.31 9.01
CA PHE A 185 -13.94 -1.75 9.12
C PHE A 185 -15.05 -2.72 8.73
N LYS A 186 -14.69 -3.82 8.08
CA LYS A 186 -15.63 -4.87 7.66
C LYS A 186 -15.39 -6.22 8.34
N SER A 187 -14.29 -6.35 9.09
CA SER A 187 -13.96 -7.57 9.82
C SER A 187 -14.75 -7.69 11.12
N ARG A 188 -15.20 -8.91 11.45
CA ARG A 188 -15.90 -9.23 12.69
C ARG A 188 -15.30 -10.48 13.32
N PRO A 189 -15.43 -10.69 14.65
CA PRO A 189 -14.84 -11.86 15.33
C PRO A 189 -15.27 -13.20 14.72
N LEU A 190 -16.57 -13.37 14.42
CA LEU A 190 -17.12 -14.60 13.85
C LEU A 190 -17.20 -14.59 12.30
N ALA A 191 -16.87 -13.49 11.66
CA ALA A 191 -16.81 -13.33 10.21
C ALA A 191 -15.60 -12.47 9.83
N PRO A 192 -14.37 -13.02 9.97
CA PRO A 192 -13.15 -12.29 9.71
C PRO A 192 -13.05 -11.91 8.22
N HIS A 193 -12.52 -10.74 7.96
CA HIS A 193 -12.30 -10.28 6.59
C HIS A 193 -11.36 -11.24 5.85
N PRO A 194 -11.63 -11.59 4.57
CA PRO A 194 -10.87 -12.61 3.84
C PRO A 194 -9.37 -12.32 3.74
N LEU A 195 -8.97 -11.05 3.71
CA LEU A 195 -7.54 -10.66 3.74
C LEU A 195 -6.87 -11.08 5.04
N PHE A 196 -7.51 -10.89 6.20
CA PHE A 196 -6.92 -11.28 7.48
C PHE A 196 -6.82 -12.81 7.59
N SER A 197 -7.85 -13.54 7.18
CA SER A 197 -7.84 -15.00 7.18
C SER A 197 -6.72 -15.55 6.29
N SER A 198 -6.58 -15.00 5.08
CA SER A 198 -5.53 -15.40 4.13
C SER A 198 -4.12 -15.03 4.64
N PHE A 199 -3.94 -13.84 5.22
CA PHE A 199 -2.68 -13.40 5.81
C PHE A 199 -2.23 -14.31 6.95
N ILE A 200 -3.13 -14.63 7.88
CA ILE A 200 -2.82 -15.55 9.00
C ILE A 200 -2.48 -16.95 8.48
N SER A 201 -3.22 -17.46 7.50
CA SER A 201 -2.91 -18.74 6.87
C SER A 201 -1.52 -18.75 6.25
N ALA A 202 -1.17 -17.71 5.48
CA ALA A 202 0.16 -17.59 4.88
C ALA A 202 1.26 -17.48 5.95
N SER A 203 1.01 -16.73 7.03
CA SER A 203 1.97 -16.58 8.14
C SER A 203 2.20 -17.89 8.89
N LYS A 204 1.16 -18.70 9.11
CA LYS A 204 1.32 -20.04 9.74
C LYS A 204 2.18 -20.99 8.91
N ASN A 205 2.14 -20.85 7.60
CA ASN A 205 2.87 -21.73 6.66
C ASN A 205 4.27 -21.19 6.31
N HIS A 206 4.61 -20.00 6.83
CA HIS A 206 5.96 -19.43 6.66
C HIS A 206 6.89 -19.94 7.75
N LYS A 207 7.89 -20.69 7.33
CA LYS A 207 8.97 -21.24 8.18
C LYS A 207 10.32 -20.71 7.74
#